data_af61b952b817c0192ba70ca4eafa536b
#
_entry.id   af61b952b817c0192ba70ca4eafa536b
#
_cell.length_a   1.000
_cell.length_b   1.000
_cell.length_c   1.000
_cell.angle_alpha   90.00
_cell.angle_beta   90.00
_cell.angle_gamma   90.00
#
_symmetry.space_group_name_H-M   'P 1'
#
loop_
_entity.id
_entity.type
_entity.pdbx_description
1 polymer ?
#
loop_
_entity_poly.entity_id
_entity_poly.type
_entity_poly.pdbx_seq_one_letter_code
_entity_poly.pdbx_strand_id
1 'polypeptide(L)'
;MKKEFVSGMKIALIGPGIMEIPPPKWGAVEMMIWDYAIILKDLGHRVQIINTPDKELIKFEVEHGHFDVVHLHYDVYADILTDLVPLCKKLIVSSHYPYINTPAMWGRDQYGEHFSAIRENKDFYIFASSQKDINTYVDYGAVLENTWLSKLGIRCDPYQFNQYAQFDRTLHFSQICDRKRQYILEGLDDIDIFGRREPGKFRGKHYLGELERDVLNNSITNYSNFILLSEVENTTPLVVKEALICGLGVVVSEAVAPELDTSKSFIDVISEDKINDIEYIQSVVNKNKRHSRQIRKEIRRYGIDTFGLENILAYEYIPKLQS
;
A
#
# COMPACT_ATOMS: atom_id res chain seq x y z
N MET A 1 -30.19 9.61 -10.99
CA MET A 1 -29.37 10.84 -11.09
C MET A 1 -28.54 10.75 -12.35
N LYS A 2 -28.67 11.69 -13.30
CA LYS A 2 -27.77 11.76 -14.48
C LYS A 2 -26.37 12.10 -13.96
N LYS A 3 -25.38 11.24 -14.19
CA LYS A 3 -23.97 11.60 -14.01
C LYS A 3 -23.68 12.76 -14.97
N GLU A 4 -23.46 13.95 -14.46
CA GLU A 4 -22.82 15.00 -15.25
C GLU A 4 -21.44 14.46 -15.64
N PHE A 5 -21.21 14.33 -16.93
CA PHE A 5 -19.92 13.97 -17.48
C PHE A 5 -18.98 15.16 -17.25
N VAL A 6 -18.26 15.14 -16.15
CA VAL A 6 -17.07 15.99 -15.99
C VAL A 6 -16.10 15.57 -17.09
N SER A 7 -15.62 16.54 -17.89
CA SER A 7 -14.66 16.23 -18.96
C SER A 7 -13.47 15.51 -18.37
N GLY A 8 -13.17 14.30 -18.87
CA GLY A 8 -12.12 13.45 -18.30
C GLY A 8 -10.75 14.13 -18.38
N MET A 9 -10.05 14.24 -17.27
CA MET A 9 -8.67 14.74 -17.19
C MET A 9 -7.71 13.82 -17.95
N LYS A 10 -6.60 14.38 -18.44
CA LYS A 10 -5.45 13.61 -18.93
C LYS A 10 -4.43 13.50 -17.80
N ILE A 11 -4.19 12.31 -17.34
CA ILE A 11 -3.38 12.00 -16.14
C ILE A 11 -2.17 11.16 -16.54
N ALA A 12 -0.97 11.58 -16.15
CA ALA A 12 0.22 10.76 -16.17
C ALA A 12 0.50 10.17 -14.78
N LEU A 13 0.75 8.86 -14.72
CA LEU A 13 1.24 8.18 -13.53
C LEU A 13 2.69 7.75 -13.79
N ILE A 14 3.64 8.30 -13.03
CA ILE A 14 5.07 8.02 -13.21
C ILE A 14 5.50 6.95 -12.22
N GLY A 15 5.97 5.81 -12.74
CA GLY A 15 6.44 4.67 -11.99
C GLY A 15 7.98 4.61 -11.85
N PRO A 16 8.48 3.62 -11.08
CA PRO A 16 9.91 3.46 -10.80
C PRO A 16 10.79 3.13 -11.99
N GLY A 17 10.25 2.53 -13.06
CA GLY A 17 11.04 2.03 -14.18
C GLY A 17 11.93 0.81 -13.85
N ILE A 18 11.71 0.16 -12.70
CA ILE A 18 12.48 -0.98 -12.23
C ILE A 18 11.99 -2.29 -12.83
N MET A 19 10.68 -2.43 -12.97
CA MET A 19 10.03 -3.60 -13.57
C MET A 19 8.81 -3.17 -14.38
N GLU A 20 8.23 -4.09 -15.14
CA GLU A 20 7.01 -3.81 -15.90
C GLU A 20 5.79 -3.51 -15.04
N ILE A 21 4.82 -2.78 -15.58
CA ILE A 21 3.53 -2.49 -14.96
C ILE A 21 2.42 -3.06 -15.86
N PRO A 22 1.59 -4.02 -15.40
CA PRO A 22 1.58 -4.60 -14.05
C PRO A 22 2.74 -5.56 -13.82
N PRO A 23 3.23 -5.69 -12.58
CA PRO A 23 4.29 -6.65 -12.26
C PRO A 23 3.72 -8.08 -12.19
N PRO A 24 4.48 -9.11 -12.64
CA PRO A 24 3.97 -10.49 -12.68
C PRO A 24 3.84 -11.14 -11.30
N LYS A 25 4.62 -10.73 -10.32
CA LYS A 25 4.67 -11.33 -8.97
C LYS A 25 4.59 -10.32 -7.84
N TRP A 26 5.66 -9.58 -7.63
CA TRP A 26 5.82 -8.57 -6.58
C TRP A 26 6.02 -7.19 -7.22
N GLY A 27 5.90 -6.14 -6.44
CA GLY A 27 5.98 -4.75 -6.90
C GLY A 27 4.76 -3.98 -6.43
N ALA A 28 4.77 -3.58 -5.15
CA ALA A 28 3.60 -2.94 -4.54
C ALA A 28 3.26 -1.60 -5.19
N VAL A 29 4.29 -0.80 -5.52
CA VAL A 29 4.12 0.50 -6.17
C VAL A 29 3.64 0.33 -7.61
N GLU A 30 4.23 -0.61 -8.35
CA GLU A 30 3.87 -0.91 -9.74
C GLU A 30 2.42 -1.44 -9.83
N MET A 31 2.02 -2.33 -8.91
CA MET A 31 0.65 -2.83 -8.85
C MET A 31 -0.33 -1.70 -8.51
N MET A 32 0.01 -0.84 -7.57
CA MET A 32 -0.82 0.31 -7.21
C MET A 32 -0.99 1.26 -8.40
N ILE A 33 0.08 1.59 -9.14
CA ILE A 33 0.01 2.42 -10.35
C ILE A 33 -0.92 1.79 -11.39
N TRP A 34 -0.83 0.48 -11.58
CA TRP A 34 -1.70 -0.26 -12.47
C TRP A 34 -3.17 -0.16 -12.06
N ASP A 35 -3.47 -0.40 -10.79
CA ASP A 35 -4.81 -0.33 -10.24
C ASP A 35 -5.40 1.09 -10.33
N TYR A 36 -4.59 2.12 -10.05
CA TYR A 36 -4.97 3.52 -10.30
C TYR A 36 -5.32 3.75 -11.75
N ALA A 37 -4.49 3.28 -12.68
CA ALA A 37 -4.71 3.49 -14.11
C ALA A 37 -6.02 2.85 -14.60
N ILE A 38 -6.35 1.63 -14.13
CA ILE A 38 -7.60 0.95 -14.49
C ILE A 38 -8.80 1.74 -13.97
N ILE A 39 -8.84 2.03 -12.66
CA ILE A 39 -10.00 2.67 -12.04
C ILE A 39 -10.19 4.09 -12.58
N LEU A 40 -9.12 4.87 -12.76
CA LEU A 40 -9.22 6.21 -13.32
C LEU A 40 -9.75 6.19 -14.77
N LYS A 41 -9.38 5.19 -15.59
CA LYS A 41 -9.96 5.00 -16.92
C LYS A 41 -11.45 4.66 -16.85
N ASP A 42 -11.85 3.79 -15.92
CA ASP A 42 -13.26 3.43 -15.69
C ASP A 42 -14.09 4.62 -15.20
N LEU A 43 -13.46 5.56 -14.49
CA LEU A 43 -14.06 6.85 -14.08
C LEU A 43 -14.10 7.90 -15.21
N GLY A 44 -13.63 7.55 -16.42
CA GLY A 44 -13.72 8.41 -17.61
C GLY A 44 -12.51 9.31 -17.86
N HIS A 45 -11.38 9.10 -17.18
CA HIS A 45 -10.15 9.84 -17.40
C HIS A 45 -9.26 9.17 -18.46
N ARG A 46 -8.41 9.97 -19.11
CA ARG A 46 -7.37 9.46 -20.02
C ARG A 46 -6.07 9.28 -19.21
N VAL A 47 -5.61 8.06 -19.06
CA VAL A 47 -4.45 7.74 -18.22
C VAL A 47 -3.32 7.15 -19.04
N GLN A 48 -2.12 7.73 -18.88
CA GLN A 48 -0.87 7.21 -19.39
C GLN A 48 0.04 6.82 -18.22
N ILE A 49 0.66 5.64 -18.30
CA ILE A 49 1.71 5.22 -17.37
C ILE A 49 3.05 5.53 -18.05
N ILE A 50 3.90 6.31 -17.37
CA ILE A 50 5.29 6.57 -17.74
C ILE A 50 6.16 5.76 -16.79
N ASN A 51 6.78 4.69 -17.29
CA ASN A 51 7.52 3.75 -16.46
C ASN A 51 8.91 3.49 -17.03
N THR A 52 9.83 4.39 -16.76
CA THR A 52 11.21 4.37 -17.23
C THR A 52 12.16 4.91 -16.16
N PRO A 53 13.41 4.39 -16.05
CA PRO A 53 14.43 4.96 -15.17
C PRO A 53 15.11 6.22 -15.77
N ASP A 54 14.87 6.52 -17.03
CA ASP A 54 15.44 7.66 -17.74
C ASP A 54 14.65 8.95 -17.43
N LYS A 55 15.21 9.81 -16.59
CA LYS A 55 14.61 11.08 -16.16
C LYS A 55 14.40 12.06 -17.31
N GLU A 56 15.27 12.08 -18.32
CA GLU A 56 15.12 12.94 -19.51
C GLU A 56 13.94 12.47 -20.36
N LEU A 57 13.77 11.14 -20.49
CA LEU A 57 12.60 10.58 -21.16
C LEU A 57 11.31 10.88 -20.39
N ILE A 58 11.33 10.85 -19.05
CA ILE A 58 10.18 11.26 -18.23
C ILE A 58 9.79 12.71 -18.55
N LYS A 59 10.74 13.64 -18.52
CA LYS A 59 10.49 15.05 -18.82
C LYS A 59 9.95 15.23 -20.24
N PHE A 60 10.55 14.56 -21.22
CA PHE A 60 10.09 14.59 -22.60
C PHE A 60 8.65 14.09 -22.76
N GLU A 61 8.31 12.95 -22.15
CA GLU A 61 6.96 12.37 -22.20
C GLU A 61 5.93 13.30 -21.53
N VAL A 62 6.29 13.94 -20.42
CA VAL A 62 5.39 14.87 -19.71
C VAL A 62 5.17 16.12 -20.56
N GLU A 63 6.21 16.72 -21.13
CA GLU A 63 6.12 17.92 -21.98
C GLU A 63 5.21 17.69 -23.20
N HIS A 64 5.45 16.60 -23.94
CA HIS A 64 4.71 16.29 -25.17
C HIS A 64 3.33 15.69 -24.88
N GLY A 65 3.13 15.17 -23.65
CA GLY A 65 1.88 14.60 -23.23
C GLY A 65 0.77 15.62 -22.96
N HIS A 66 1.08 16.86 -22.63
CA HIS A 66 0.09 17.91 -22.27
C HIS A 66 -0.90 17.41 -21.22
N PHE A 67 -0.42 16.97 -20.07
CA PHE A 67 -1.24 16.41 -19.01
C PHE A 67 -1.90 17.50 -18.14
N ASP A 68 -3.13 17.23 -17.71
CA ASP A 68 -3.79 18.03 -16.67
C ASP A 68 -3.18 17.74 -15.30
N VAL A 69 -2.83 16.47 -15.06
CA VAL A 69 -2.21 16.00 -13.81
C VAL A 69 -1.05 15.07 -14.11
N VAL A 70 0.05 15.29 -13.42
CA VAL A 70 1.19 14.37 -13.36
C VAL A 70 1.36 13.89 -11.92
N HIS A 71 1.33 12.58 -11.67
CA HIS A 71 1.53 12.01 -10.35
C HIS A 71 2.76 11.13 -10.34
N LEU A 72 3.81 11.59 -9.66
CA LEU A 72 5.06 10.86 -9.43
C LEU A 72 4.91 9.94 -8.21
N HIS A 73 5.00 8.62 -8.44
CA HIS A 73 4.89 7.59 -7.40
C HIS A 73 6.24 7.05 -6.93
N TYR A 74 7.34 7.64 -7.36
CA TYR A 74 8.68 7.18 -7.01
C TYR A 74 9.57 8.35 -6.58
N ASP A 75 9.76 8.48 -5.29
CA ASP A 75 10.46 9.58 -4.63
C ASP A 75 11.96 9.71 -4.95
N VAL A 76 12.59 8.64 -5.47
CA VAL A 76 13.97 8.70 -5.99
C VAL A 76 14.10 9.69 -7.17
N TYR A 77 13.00 10.04 -7.81
CA TYR A 77 12.96 11.07 -8.88
C TYR A 77 12.55 12.46 -8.36
N ALA A 78 12.62 12.68 -7.05
CA ALA A 78 12.25 13.98 -6.45
C ALA A 78 13.15 15.14 -6.94
N ASP A 79 14.34 14.87 -7.42
CA ASP A 79 15.27 15.86 -7.98
C ASP A 79 14.78 16.49 -9.30
N ILE A 80 13.85 15.88 -10.04
CA ILE A 80 13.27 16.46 -11.25
C ILE A 80 11.91 17.14 -11.01
N LEU A 81 11.40 17.22 -9.78
CA LEU A 81 10.08 17.82 -9.50
C LEU A 81 10.00 19.27 -10.01
N THR A 82 11.02 20.08 -9.79
CA THR A 82 11.07 21.47 -10.25
C THR A 82 11.06 21.60 -11.78
N ASP A 83 11.63 20.63 -12.50
CA ASP A 83 11.61 20.59 -13.97
C ASP A 83 10.21 20.20 -14.48
N LEU A 84 9.48 19.36 -13.74
CA LEU A 84 8.14 18.90 -14.12
C LEU A 84 7.03 19.93 -13.87
N VAL A 85 7.19 20.83 -12.88
CA VAL A 85 6.18 21.86 -12.52
C VAL A 85 5.69 22.63 -13.75
N PRO A 86 6.55 23.22 -14.63
CA PRO A 86 6.08 24.01 -15.77
C PRO A 86 5.46 23.17 -16.90
N LEU A 87 5.58 21.83 -16.85
CA LEU A 87 5.18 20.94 -17.94
C LEU A 87 3.76 20.38 -17.79
N CYS A 88 3.09 20.63 -16.66
CA CYS A 88 1.73 20.14 -16.39
C CYS A 88 0.94 21.16 -15.59
N LYS A 89 -0.41 21.00 -15.55
CA LYS A 89 -1.25 21.95 -14.78
C LYS A 89 -1.21 21.67 -13.27
N LYS A 90 -1.05 20.39 -12.87
CA LYS A 90 -0.95 19.97 -11.47
C LYS A 90 0.06 18.84 -11.35
N LEU A 91 1.11 19.06 -10.56
CA LEU A 91 2.11 18.05 -10.22
C LEU A 91 1.85 17.53 -8.81
N ILE A 92 1.91 16.21 -8.66
CA ILE A 92 1.74 15.49 -7.39
C ILE A 92 2.91 14.55 -7.20
N VAL A 93 3.36 14.40 -5.97
CA VAL A 93 4.35 13.39 -5.58
C VAL A 93 3.84 12.57 -4.40
N SER A 94 4.05 11.25 -4.44
CA SER A 94 3.85 10.35 -3.31
C SER A 94 5.13 9.57 -3.02
N SER A 95 5.52 9.52 -1.75
CA SER A 95 6.48 8.54 -1.26
C SER A 95 5.74 7.39 -0.57
N HIS A 96 6.20 6.17 -0.83
CA HIS A 96 5.62 4.94 -0.29
C HIS A 96 6.54 4.24 0.70
N TYR A 97 7.60 4.91 1.15
CA TYR A 97 8.65 4.34 2.00
C TYR A 97 8.60 4.88 3.43
N PRO A 98 8.94 4.06 4.44
CA PRO A 98 8.81 4.43 5.85
C PRO A 98 9.81 5.48 6.33
N TYR A 99 10.83 5.85 5.53
CA TYR A 99 11.82 6.85 5.93
C TYR A 99 11.21 8.23 6.22
N ILE A 100 10.08 8.56 5.62
CA ILE A 100 9.38 9.84 5.85
C ILE A 100 9.18 10.08 7.36
N ASN A 101 8.73 9.05 8.07
CA ASN A 101 8.46 9.09 9.51
C ASN A 101 9.63 8.60 10.38
N THR A 102 10.79 8.31 9.77
CA THR A 102 11.92 7.70 10.47
C THR A 102 13.20 8.47 10.17
N PRO A 103 13.42 9.65 10.79
CA PRO A 103 14.60 10.50 10.53
C PRO A 103 15.94 9.77 10.66
N ALA A 104 16.03 8.74 11.51
CA ALA A 104 17.21 7.89 11.64
C ALA A 104 17.60 7.17 10.32
N MET A 105 16.69 7.05 9.36
CA MET A 105 16.96 6.49 8.04
C MET A 105 17.50 7.51 7.04
N TRP A 106 17.42 8.82 7.30
CA TRP A 106 17.74 9.85 6.32
C TRP A 106 19.22 9.89 5.90
N GLY A 107 20.12 9.34 6.70
CA GLY A 107 21.53 9.16 6.32
C GLY A 107 21.81 7.97 5.40
N ARG A 108 20.77 7.22 4.98
CA ARG A 108 20.88 6.03 4.14
C ARG A 108 20.22 6.26 2.79
N ASP A 109 20.75 5.67 1.75
CA ASP A 109 20.11 5.55 0.43
C ASP A 109 19.58 6.89 -0.14
N GLN A 110 20.20 8.03 0.23
CA GLN A 110 19.79 9.38 -0.15
C GLN A 110 18.37 9.77 0.34
N TYR A 111 17.81 9.08 1.33
CA TYR A 111 16.44 9.37 1.82
C TYR A 111 16.28 10.80 2.35
N GLY A 112 17.30 11.36 3.01
CA GLY A 112 17.27 12.75 3.46
C GLY A 112 17.24 13.77 2.31
N GLU A 113 17.89 13.47 1.20
CA GLU A 113 17.89 14.30 -0.02
C GLU A 113 16.50 14.23 -0.70
N HIS A 114 15.91 13.04 -0.85
CA HIS A 114 14.57 12.86 -1.38
C HIS A 114 13.53 13.58 -0.52
N PHE A 115 13.60 13.40 0.81
CA PHE A 115 12.72 14.10 1.74
C PHE A 115 12.85 15.62 1.60
N SER A 116 14.07 16.14 1.53
CA SER A 116 14.35 17.57 1.39
C SER A 116 13.79 18.13 0.09
N ALA A 117 13.89 17.40 -1.03
CA ALA A 117 13.33 17.83 -2.30
C ALA A 117 11.79 17.84 -2.27
N ILE A 118 11.16 16.81 -1.68
CA ILE A 118 9.70 16.69 -1.62
C ILE A 118 9.08 17.75 -0.71
N ARG A 119 9.69 18.07 0.44
CA ARG A 119 9.15 19.08 1.38
C ARG A 119 9.13 20.52 0.82
N GLU A 120 9.87 20.80 -0.24
CA GLU A 120 9.88 22.13 -0.91
C GLU A 120 8.65 22.35 -1.82
N ASN A 121 7.47 21.87 -1.40
CA ASN A 121 6.24 21.75 -2.17
C ASN A 121 5.45 23.08 -2.36
N LYS A 122 6.12 24.17 -2.71
CA LYS A 122 5.43 25.45 -2.98
C LYS A 122 4.61 25.40 -4.27
N ASP A 123 5.13 24.71 -5.27
CA ASP A 123 4.58 24.70 -6.64
C ASP A 123 4.04 23.31 -7.06
N PHE A 124 3.99 22.35 -6.13
CA PHE A 124 3.43 21.03 -6.37
C PHE A 124 2.79 20.46 -5.09
N TYR A 125 2.07 19.34 -5.20
CA TYR A 125 1.33 18.75 -4.10
C TYR A 125 2.01 17.47 -3.60
N ILE A 126 2.02 17.27 -2.28
CA ILE A 126 2.39 16.02 -1.63
C ILE A 126 1.11 15.23 -1.34
N PHE A 127 1.00 14.01 -1.85
CA PHE A 127 0.00 13.05 -1.40
C PHE A 127 0.64 12.10 -0.39
N ALA A 128 0.42 12.40 0.87
CA ALA A 128 0.95 11.64 2.00
C ALA A 128 0.03 10.46 2.34
N SER A 129 0.60 9.31 2.65
CA SER A 129 -0.16 8.08 2.90
C SER A 129 -0.77 8.00 4.30
N SER A 130 -0.31 8.83 5.23
CA SER A 130 -0.79 8.89 6.61
C SER A 130 -0.80 10.30 7.18
N GLN A 131 -1.59 10.52 8.24
CA GLN A 131 -1.57 11.78 8.98
C GLN A 131 -0.19 12.02 9.62
N LYS A 132 0.51 10.97 10.01
CA LYS A 132 1.86 11.05 10.54
C LYS A 132 2.84 11.59 9.51
N ASP A 133 2.71 11.16 8.23
CA ASP A 133 3.52 11.71 7.14
C ASP A 133 3.26 13.20 6.94
N ILE A 134 1.98 13.62 6.93
CA ILE A 134 1.60 15.03 6.82
C ILE A 134 2.29 15.84 7.92
N ASN A 135 2.13 15.40 9.17
CA ASN A 135 2.73 16.09 10.32
C ASN A 135 4.25 16.20 10.16
N THR A 136 4.91 15.10 9.76
CA THR A 136 6.35 15.11 9.54
C THR A 136 6.76 16.09 8.43
N TYR A 137 6.09 16.08 7.28
CA TYR A 137 6.41 17.04 6.21
C TYR A 137 6.25 18.49 6.69
N VAL A 138 5.14 18.80 7.36
CA VAL A 138 4.83 20.15 7.84
C VAL A 138 5.79 20.60 8.96
N ASP A 139 6.13 19.73 9.90
CA ASP A 139 7.11 19.99 10.97
C ASP A 139 8.50 20.35 10.41
N TYR A 140 8.82 19.85 9.23
CA TYR A 140 10.06 20.15 8.51
C TYR A 140 9.90 21.23 7.42
N GLY A 141 8.79 21.95 7.40
CA GLY A 141 8.59 23.17 6.64
C GLY A 141 7.86 23.03 5.30
N ALA A 142 7.24 21.87 5.03
CA ALA A 142 6.37 21.75 3.86
C ALA A 142 5.10 22.62 4.01
N VAL A 143 4.56 23.06 2.87
CA VAL A 143 3.34 23.88 2.80
C VAL A 143 2.14 22.96 3.09
N LEU A 144 1.42 23.23 4.20
CA LEU A 144 0.28 22.41 4.63
C LEU A 144 -0.83 22.36 3.57
N GLU A 145 -1.15 23.49 2.96
CA GLU A 145 -2.20 23.59 1.94
C GLU A 145 -1.93 22.72 0.71
N ASN A 146 -0.66 22.43 0.45
CA ASN A 146 -0.20 21.57 -0.63
C ASN A 146 0.13 20.13 -0.17
N THR A 147 -0.19 19.77 1.08
CA THR A 147 0.12 18.45 1.65
C THR A 147 -1.19 17.76 2.04
N TRP A 148 -1.58 16.73 1.28
CA TRP A 148 -2.89 16.12 1.41
C TRP A 148 -2.80 14.64 1.80
N LEU A 149 -3.74 14.19 2.63
CA LEU A 149 -3.90 12.76 2.90
C LEU A 149 -4.43 12.05 1.65
N SER A 150 -3.72 11.04 1.20
CA SER A 150 -4.13 10.11 0.14
C SER A 150 -3.97 8.68 0.63
N LYS A 151 -5.06 8.11 1.14
CA LYS A 151 -5.05 6.73 1.65
C LYS A 151 -4.69 5.75 0.55
N LEU A 152 -3.91 4.75 0.91
CA LEU A 152 -3.61 3.64 0.01
C LEU A 152 -4.76 2.63 0.05
N GLY A 153 -5.32 2.35 -1.11
CA GLY A 153 -6.42 1.39 -1.28
C GLY A 153 -6.01 0.15 -2.06
N ILE A 154 -6.95 -0.77 -2.17
CA ILE A 154 -6.83 -2.01 -2.94
C ILE A 154 -7.97 -2.08 -3.95
N ARG A 155 -7.68 -2.35 -5.21
CA ARG A 155 -8.69 -2.68 -6.21
C ARG A 155 -9.32 -4.03 -5.85
N CYS A 156 -10.63 -4.06 -5.70
CA CYS A 156 -11.32 -5.20 -5.06
C CYS A 156 -11.65 -6.35 -6.02
N ASP A 157 -11.81 -6.08 -7.31
CA ASP A 157 -12.27 -7.06 -8.31
C ASP A 157 -11.33 -8.26 -8.53
N PRO A 158 -9.98 -8.17 -8.41
CA PRO A 158 -9.11 -9.33 -8.62
C PRO A 158 -9.20 -10.38 -7.51
N TYR A 159 -9.76 -10.02 -6.34
CA TYR A 159 -9.74 -10.90 -5.16
C TYR A 159 -11.00 -11.74 -5.05
N GLN A 160 -10.82 -13.05 -5.06
CA GLN A 160 -11.90 -14.00 -4.82
C GLN A 160 -12.42 -13.93 -3.38
N PHE A 161 -13.68 -14.29 -3.19
CA PHE A 161 -14.27 -14.40 -1.87
C PHE A 161 -15.06 -15.70 -1.70
N ASN A 162 -14.65 -16.51 -0.72
CA ASN A 162 -15.35 -17.69 -0.27
C ASN A 162 -15.98 -17.43 1.10
N GLN A 163 -17.27 -17.72 1.22
CA GLN A 163 -17.97 -17.56 2.50
C GLN A 163 -17.40 -18.45 3.60
N TYR A 164 -16.79 -19.58 3.23
CA TYR A 164 -16.18 -20.53 4.15
C TYR A 164 -14.71 -20.70 3.82
N ALA A 165 -13.86 -20.63 4.84
CA ALA A 165 -12.45 -20.95 4.69
C ALA A 165 -12.30 -22.46 4.40
N GLN A 166 -11.47 -22.78 3.40
CA GLN A 166 -11.15 -24.17 3.06
C GLN A 166 -10.11 -24.76 4.01
N PHE A 167 -9.17 -23.93 4.47
CA PHE A 167 -8.10 -24.33 5.37
C PHE A 167 -8.32 -23.77 6.77
N ASP A 168 -8.20 -24.60 7.79
CA ASP A 168 -8.11 -24.15 9.18
C ASP A 168 -6.68 -23.73 9.54
N ARG A 169 -6.12 -22.83 8.73
CA ARG A 169 -4.75 -22.35 8.81
C ARG A 169 -4.69 -20.83 8.77
N THR A 170 -3.64 -20.29 9.36
CA THR A 170 -3.29 -18.88 9.33
C THR A 170 -2.42 -18.60 8.12
N LEU A 171 -2.65 -17.50 7.43
CA LEU A 171 -1.86 -17.08 6.29
C LEU A 171 -0.92 -15.94 6.69
N HIS A 172 0.31 -15.99 6.18
CA HIS A 172 1.20 -14.85 6.08
C HIS A 172 1.70 -14.74 4.64
N PHE A 173 1.58 -13.56 4.05
CA PHE A 173 2.21 -13.27 2.76
C PHE A 173 2.77 -11.85 2.75
N SER A 174 4.06 -11.74 2.52
CA SER A 174 4.77 -10.46 2.37
C SER A 174 6.19 -10.72 1.88
N GLN A 175 6.95 -9.67 1.59
CA GLN A 175 8.39 -9.80 1.40
C GLN A 175 9.03 -10.44 2.65
N ILE A 176 9.90 -11.42 2.47
CA ILE A 176 10.62 -12.08 3.56
C ILE A 176 11.88 -11.28 3.88
N CYS A 177 11.84 -10.53 4.97
CA CYS A 177 12.93 -9.69 5.44
C CYS A 177 12.87 -9.50 6.97
N ASP A 178 13.98 -9.06 7.58
CA ASP A 178 14.11 -8.95 9.04
C ASP A 178 13.01 -8.06 9.64
N ARG A 179 12.70 -6.94 9.00
CA ARG A 179 11.67 -5.98 9.42
C ARG A 179 10.27 -6.60 9.57
N LYS A 180 9.96 -7.65 8.79
CA LYS A 180 8.67 -8.36 8.83
C LYS A 180 8.60 -9.47 9.89
N ARG A 181 9.70 -9.74 10.58
CA ARG A 181 9.79 -10.65 11.74
C ARG A 181 9.22 -12.05 11.49
N GLN A 182 9.34 -12.61 10.27
CA GLN A 182 8.84 -13.96 9.99
C GLN A 182 9.45 -15.03 10.88
N TYR A 183 10.62 -14.80 11.45
CA TYR A 183 11.27 -15.71 12.39
C TYR A 183 10.42 -15.99 13.65
N ILE A 184 9.59 -15.03 14.08
CA ILE A 184 8.65 -15.22 15.20
C ILE A 184 7.56 -16.22 14.80
N LEU A 185 7.10 -16.18 13.56
CA LEU A 185 6.00 -16.99 13.07
C LEU A 185 6.35 -18.50 13.01
N GLU A 186 7.65 -18.84 13.04
CA GLU A 186 8.10 -20.25 13.09
C GLU A 186 7.71 -20.98 14.38
N GLY A 187 7.45 -20.24 15.45
CA GLY A 187 6.96 -20.80 16.70
C GLY A 187 5.46 -21.10 16.70
N LEU A 188 4.73 -20.67 15.68
CA LEU A 188 3.29 -20.87 15.60
C LEU A 188 2.93 -22.19 14.91
N ASP A 189 1.76 -22.71 15.28
CA ASP A 189 1.16 -23.86 14.62
C ASP A 189 0.22 -23.42 13.49
N ASP A 190 -0.01 -24.31 12.53
CA ASP A 190 -1.01 -24.14 11.44
C ASP A 190 -0.89 -22.82 10.66
N ILE A 191 0.34 -22.42 10.35
CA ILE A 191 0.64 -21.24 9.54
C ILE A 191 1.28 -21.62 8.21
N ASP A 192 0.93 -20.87 7.15
CA ASP A 192 1.59 -20.92 5.84
C ASP A 192 2.18 -19.54 5.52
N ILE A 193 3.45 -19.53 5.13
CA ILE A 193 4.21 -18.30 4.84
C ILE A 193 4.60 -18.29 3.36
N PHE A 194 4.14 -17.25 2.65
CA PHE A 194 4.50 -16.98 1.26
C PHE A 194 5.18 -15.62 1.11
N GLY A 195 6.02 -15.48 0.10
CA GLY A 195 6.58 -14.22 -0.29
C GLY A 195 7.95 -14.30 -0.90
N ARG A 196 8.33 -13.23 -1.62
CA ARG A 196 9.68 -13.09 -2.14
C ARG A 196 10.67 -12.98 -1.00
N ARG A 197 11.68 -13.83 -1.03
CA ARG A 197 12.75 -13.85 -0.04
C ARG A 197 13.98 -13.11 -0.53
N GLU A 198 14.46 -12.18 0.27
CA GLU A 198 15.78 -11.58 0.05
C GLU A 198 16.89 -12.64 0.23
N PRO A 199 17.99 -12.56 -0.54
CA PRO A 199 19.12 -13.47 -0.39
C PRO A 199 19.64 -13.48 1.06
N GLY A 200 19.88 -14.68 1.61
CA GLY A 200 20.39 -14.84 2.98
C GLY A 200 19.37 -14.63 4.11
N LYS A 201 18.12 -14.19 3.79
CA LYS A 201 17.10 -13.99 4.80
C LYS A 201 16.38 -15.29 5.17
N PHE A 202 15.56 -15.19 6.22
CA PHE A 202 14.83 -16.27 6.87
C PHE A 202 14.18 -17.27 5.88
N ARG A 203 14.36 -18.56 6.18
CA ARG A 203 13.71 -19.70 5.51
C ARG A 203 13.41 -20.78 6.54
N GLY A 204 12.23 -20.72 7.14
CA GLY A 204 11.80 -21.70 8.12
C GLY A 204 10.94 -22.82 7.53
N LYS A 205 10.44 -23.69 8.41
CA LYS A 205 9.62 -24.87 8.07
C LYS A 205 8.27 -24.50 7.44
N HIS A 206 7.74 -23.31 7.76
CA HIS A 206 6.44 -22.84 7.28
C HIS A 206 6.53 -22.02 5.98
N TYR A 207 7.75 -21.75 5.49
CA TYR A 207 7.95 -21.01 4.25
C TYR A 207 7.72 -21.90 3.03
N LEU A 208 6.68 -21.57 2.26
CA LEU A 208 6.24 -22.35 1.11
C LEU A 208 6.66 -21.74 -0.24
N GLY A 209 7.37 -20.63 -0.24
CA GLY A 209 7.87 -19.99 -1.45
C GLY A 209 7.10 -18.75 -1.86
N GLU A 210 7.26 -18.37 -3.11
CA GLU A 210 6.59 -17.22 -3.72
C GLU A 210 5.46 -17.70 -4.64
N LEU A 211 4.34 -17.00 -4.63
CA LEU A 211 3.21 -17.26 -5.51
C LEU A 211 3.14 -16.22 -6.63
N GLU A 212 2.71 -16.64 -7.81
CA GLU A 212 2.26 -15.75 -8.87
C GLU A 212 1.06 -14.94 -8.36
N ARG A 213 0.93 -13.69 -8.82
CA ARG A 213 -0.08 -12.76 -8.30
C ARG A 213 -1.51 -13.29 -8.41
N ASP A 214 -1.87 -13.86 -9.56
CA ASP A 214 -3.22 -14.41 -9.77
C ASP A 214 -3.50 -15.60 -8.86
N VAL A 215 -2.50 -16.46 -8.63
CA VAL A 215 -2.62 -17.58 -7.70
C VAL A 215 -2.83 -17.07 -6.28
N LEU A 216 -2.08 -16.06 -5.86
CA LEU A 216 -2.23 -15.43 -4.55
C LEU A 216 -3.63 -14.84 -4.38
N ASN A 217 -4.09 -14.00 -5.32
CA ASN A 217 -5.41 -13.36 -5.26
C ASN A 217 -6.57 -14.35 -5.12
N ASN A 218 -6.44 -15.53 -5.77
CA ASN A 218 -7.42 -16.60 -5.68
C ASN A 218 -7.30 -17.44 -4.39
N SER A 219 -6.13 -17.45 -3.76
CA SER A 219 -5.80 -18.35 -2.63
C SER A 219 -6.07 -17.73 -1.27
N ILE A 220 -5.91 -16.41 -1.11
CA ILE A 220 -6.03 -15.71 0.19
C ILE A 220 -7.32 -16.10 0.90
N THR A 221 -8.44 -16.06 0.20
CA THR A 221 -9.78 -16.33 0.76
C THR A 221 -9.97 -17.76 1.27
N ASN A 222 -9.07 -18.69 0.96
CA ASN A 222 -9.15 -20.08 1.43
C ASN A 222 -8.69 -20.26 2.88
N TYR A 223 -7.96 -19.30 3.42
CA TYR A 223 -7.44 -19.31 4.78
C TYR A 223 -8.44 -18.76 5.80
N SER A 224 -8.19 -19.05 7.06
CA SER A 224 -9.09 -18.66 8.16
C SER A 224 -8.82 -17.26 8.68
N ASN A 225 -7.56 -16.86 8.78
CA ASN A 225 -7.12 -15.52 9.18
C ASN A 225 -5.73 -15.21 8.64
N PHE A 226 -5.25 -13.99 8.90
CA PHE A 226 -3.95 -13.49 8.46
C PHE A 226 -3.14 -12.93 9.63
N ILE A 227 -1.81 -13.03 9.57
CA ILE A 227 -0.90 -12.46 10.58
C ILE A 227 0.23 -11.65 9.94
N LEU A 228 0.55 -10.48 10.52
CA LEU A 228 1.70 -9.65 10.15
C LEU A 228 2.26 -8.91 11.37
N LEU A 229 3.48 -9.24 11.79
CA LEU A 229 4.13 -8.68 12.99
C LEU A 229 5.32 -7.77 12.66
N SER A 230 5.16 -6.89 11.66
CA SER A 230 6.24 -5.97 11.26
C SER A 230 6.70 -5.06 12.40
N GLU A 231 7.99 -4.74 12.41
CA GLU A 231 8.60 -3.82 13.36
C GLU A 231 8.31 -2.35 13.04
N VAL A 232 8.34 -2.01 11.75
CA VAL A 232 8.12 -0.65 11.25
C VAL A 232 7.31 -0.70 9.97
N GLU A 233 6.27 0.12 9.90
CA GLU A 233 5.49 0.40 8.69
C GLU A 233 5.17 1.89 8.61
N ASN A 234 4.98 2.40 7.42
CA ASN A 234 4.57 3.79 7.22
C ASN A 234 3.06 3.96 7.47
N THR A 235 2.31 3.00 6.99
CA THR A 235 0.85 2.90 7.09
C THR A 235 0.48 1.43 7.16
N THR A 236 -0.80 1.09 7.32
CA THR A 236 -1.25 -0.31 7.25
C THR A 236 -0.88 -0.90 5.88
N PRO A 237 -0.04 -1.96 5.84
CA PRO A 237 0.43 -2.56 4.59
C PRO A 237 -0.69 -3.07 3.70
N LEU A 238 -0.49 -3.01 2.38
CA LEU A 238 -1.47 -3.49 1.39
C LEU A 238 -1.90 -4.94 1.63
N VAL A 239 -0.98 -5.81 2.02
CA VAL A 239 -1.27 -7.23 2.30
C VAL A 239 -2.30 -7.44 3.43
N VAL A 240 -2.36 -6.53 4.42
CA VAL A 240 -3.41 -6.56 5.47
C VAL A 240 -4.76 -6.16 4.87
N LYS A 241 -4.77 -5.14 4.03
CA LYS A 241 -5.98 -4.67 3.32
C LYS A 241 -6.49 -5.76 2.38
N GLU A 242 -5.59 -6.43 1.65
CA GLU A 242 -5.91 -7.59 0.80
C GLU A 242 -6.55 -8.73 1.61
N ALA A 243 -5.99 -9.06 2.78
CA ALA A 243 -6.56 -10.08 3.66
C ALA A 243 -7.98 -9.72 4.12
N LEU A 244 -8.22 -8.48 4.54
CA LEU A 244 -9.54 -7.98 4.94
C LEU A 244 -10.55 -8.03 3.79
N ILE A 245 -10.16 -7.62 2.58
CA ILE A 245 -11.02 -7.70 1.38
C ILE A 245 -11.37 -9.14 1.04
N CYS A 246 -10.46 -10.10 1.29
CA CYS A 246 -10.73 -11.52 1.14
C CYS A 246 -11.53 -12.14 2.29
N GLY A 247 -11.94 -11.35 3.29
CA GLY A 247 -12.76 -11.79 4.42
C GLY A 247 -11.97 -12.51 5.52
N LEU A 248 -10.66 -12.25 5.65
CA LEU A 248 -9.82 -12.76 6.72
C LEU A 248 -9.74 -11.75 7.87
N GLY A 249 -9.95 -12.19 9.10
CA GLY A 249 -9.54 -11.41 10.27
C GLY A 249 -8.02 -11.33 10.35
N VAL A 250 -7.53 -10.30 11.04
CA VAL A 250 -6.10 -10.01 11.05
C VAL A 250 -5.55 -9.94 12.48
N VAL A 251 -4.35 -10.49 12.66
CA VAL A 251 -3.52 -10.35 13.85
C VAL A 251 -2.28 -9.56 13.45
N VAL A 252 -2.06 -8.40 14.04
CA VAL A 252 -1.03 -7.46 13.60
C VAL A 252 -0.24 -6.89 14.77
N SER A 253 1.00 -6.42 14.52
CA SER A 253 1.75 -5.63 15.50
C SER A 253 1.21 -4.19 15.57
N GLU A 254 1.57 -3.45 16.62
CA GLU A 254 1.23 -2.03 16.77
C GLU A 254 1.67 -1.18 15.58
N ALA A 255 2.85 -1.47 15.01
CA ALA A 255 3.37 -0.76 13.85
C ALA A 255 2.52 -0.93 12.58
N VAL A 256 1.71 -1.97 12.49
CA VAL A 256 0.85 -2.31 11.34
C VAL A 256 -0.55 -1.71 11.46
N ALA A 257 -0.98 -1.36 12.68
CA ALA A 257 -2.36 -1.02 13.02
C ALA A 257 -2.87 0.41 12.71
N PRO A 258 -2.05 1.43 12.34
CA PRO A 258 -2.48 2.84 12.40
C PRO A 258 -3.76 3.22 11.66
N GLU A 259 -4.12 2.53 10.57
CA GLU A 259 -5.34 2.81 9.79
C GLU A 259 -6.48 1.82 10.08
N LEU A 260 -6.26 0.87 10.97
CA LEU A 260 -7.25 -0.14 11.32
C LEU A 260 -8.16 0.35 12.45
N ASP A 261 -9.46 0.10 12.32
CA ASP A 261 -10.40 0.26 13.44
C ASP A 261 -10.25 -0.92 14.41
N THR A 262 -9.35 -0.76 15.39
CA THR A 262 -9.04 -1.80 16.39
C THR A 262 -10.20 -2.12 17.35
N SER A 263 -11.34 -1.43 17.25
CA SER A 263 -12.57 -1.80 17.96
C SER A 263 -13.28 -2.99 17.32
N LYS A 264 -12.91 -3.36 16.08
CA LYS A 264 -13.48 -4.50 15.37
C LYS A 264 -12.97 -5.82 15.96
N SER A 265 -13.88 -6.73 16.25
CA SER A 265 -13.59 -8.02 16.91
C SER A 265 -12.72 -8.98 16.08
N PHE A 266 -12.50 -8.70 14.81
CA PHE A 266 -11.66 -9.45 13.88
C PHE A 266 -10.29 -8.81 13.63
N ILE A 267 -9.95 -7.75 14.35
CA ILE A 267 -8.65 -7.09 14.33
C ILE A 267 -8.05 -7.22 15.72
N ASP A 268 -7.05 -8.06 15.87
CA ASP A 268 -6.30 -8.22 17.10
C ASP A 268 -4.91 -7.61 16.95
N VAL A 269 -4.48 -6.79 17.91
CA VAL A 269 -3.17 -6.12 17.92
C VAL A 269 -2.28 -6.75 18.98
N ILE A 270 -1.07 -7.14 18.57
CA ILE A 270 -0.01 -7.64 19.48
C ILE A 270 0.87 -6.46 19.86
N SER A 271 0.94 -6.16 21.14
CA SER A 271 1.82 -5.10 21.67
C SER A 271 3.30 -5.52 21.64
N GLU A 272 4.20 -4.53 21.57
CA GLU A 272 5.64 -4.80 21.45
C GLU A 272 6.22 -5.55 22.67
N ASP A 273 5.66 -5.38 23.87
CA ASP A 273 6.05 -6.13 25.07
C ASP A 273 5.66 -7.62 24.98
N LYS A 274 4.71 -7.99 24.12
CA LYS A 274 4.24 -9.37 23.88
C LYS A 274 4.74 -9.99 22.57
N ILE A 275 5.52 -9.26 21.79
CA ILE A 275 5.93 -9.70 20.44
C ILE A 275 6.78 -10.98 20.44
N ASN A 276 7.45 -11.32 21.52
CA ASN A 276 8.25 -12.52 21.67
C ASN A 276 7.56 -13.63 22.51
N ASP A 277 6.34 -13.43 22.96
CA ASP A 277 5.55 -14.38 23.73
C ASP A 277 4.75 -15.27 22.77
N ILE A 278 5.37 -16.35 22.30
CA ILE A 278 4.79 -17.25 21.27
C ILE A 278 3.47 -17.88 21.73
N GLU A 279 3.36 -18.26 23.00
CA GLU A 279 2.14 -18.88 23.53
C GLU A 279 0.99 -17.86 23.54
N TYR A 280 1.26 -16.64 23.92
CA TYR A 280 0.29 -15.54 23.85
C TYR A 280 -0.14 -15.27 22.41
N ILE A 281 0.82 -15.11 21.49
CA ILE A 281 0.51 -14.88 20.06
C ILE A 281 -0.33 -16.02 19.50
N GLN A 282 0.02 -17.28 19.79
CA GLN A 282 -0.73 -18.46 19.34
C GLN A 282 -2.16 -18.43 19.87
N SER A 283 -2.36 -18.04 21.14
CA SER A 283 -3.68 -17.94 21.75
C SER A 283 -4.56 -16.89 21.05
N VAL A 284 -3.99 -15.71 20.73
CA VAL A 284 -4.65 -14.61 19.99
C VAL A 284 -4.99 -15.06 18.57
N VAL A 285 -4.03 -15.68 17.87
CA VAL A 285 -4.24 -16.20 16.50
C VAL A 285 -5.38 -17.22 16.48
N ASN A 286 -5.42 -18.14 17.43
CA ASN A 286 -6.47 -19.17 17.51
C ASN A 286 -7.85 -18.56 17.84
N LYS A 287 -7.90 -17.55 18.71
CA LYS A 287 -9.14 -16.80 18.99
C LYS A 287 -9.63 -16.07 17.75
N ASN A 288 -8.75 -15.30 17.10
CA ASN A 288 -9.06 -14.56 15.86
C ASN A 288 -9.53 -15.51 14.75
N LYS A 289 -8.82 -16.61 14.53
CA LYS A 289 -9.14 -17.63 13.53
C LYS A 289 -10.56 -18.20 13.71
N ARG A 290 -10.96 -18.61 14.93
CA ARG A 290 -12.29 -19.14 15.21
C ARG A 290 -13.39 -18.11 14.99
N HIS A 291 -13.17 -16.87 15.42
CA HIS A 291 -14.15 -15.80 15.29
C HIS A 291 -14.32 -15.37 13.83
N SER A 292 -13.23 -15.12 13.15
CA SER A 292 -13.21 -14.63 11.76
C SER A 292 -13.93 -15.56 10.79
N ARG A 293 -13.82 -16.88 10.98
CA ARG A 293 -14.51 -17.86 10.14
C ARG A 293 -16.03 -17.71 10.15
N GLN A 294 -16.61 -17.15 11.22
CA GLN A 294 -18.05 -16.98 11.37
C GLN A 294 -18.58 -15.69 10.71
N ILE A 295 -17.73 -14.67 10.60
CA ILE A 295 -18.14 -13.31 10.20
C ILE A 295 -17.46 -12.81 8.93
N ARG A 296 -16.98 -13.70 8.06
CA ARG A 296 -16.19 -13.37 6.86
C ARG A 296 -16.84 -12.31 5.95
N LYS A 297 -18.17 -12.32 5.80
CA LYS A 297 -18.91 -11.31 5.02
C LYS A 297 -18.80 -9.91 5.64
N GLU A 298 -18.83 -9.83 6.97
CA GLU A 298 -18.67 -8.57 7.70
C GLU A 298 -17.26 -8.04 7.53
N ILE A 299 -16.25 -8.90 7.67
CA ILE A 299 -14.84 -8.56 7.46
C ILE A 299 -14.63 -8.03 6.03
N ARG A 300 -15.12 -8.76 5.03
CA ARG A 300 -15.04 -8.32 3.62
C ARG A 300 -15.70 -6.96 3.40
N ARG A 301 -16.89 -6.75 3.96
CA ARG A 301 -17.59 -5.46 3.84
C ARG A 301 -16.72 -4.34 4.42
N TYR A 302 -16.20 -4.52 5.64
CA TYR A 302 -15.29 -3.56 6.26
C TYR A 302 -14.07 -3.28 5.38
N GLY A 303 -13.43 -4.33 4.85
CA GLY A 303 -12.28 -4.20 3.96
C GLY A 303 -12.60 -3.36 2.71
N ILE A 304 -13.71 -3.64 2.04
CA ILE A 304 -14.14 -2.91 0.83
C ILE A 304 -14.54 -1.47 1.16
N ASP A 305 -15.34 -1.26 2.21
CA ASP A 305 -15.84 0.07 2.57
C ASP A 305 -14.71 1.00 3.02
N THR A 306 -13.66 0.44 3.68
CA THR A 306 -12.56 1.22 4.23
C THR A 306 -11.38 1.37 3.27
N PHE A 307 -11.05 0.32 2.52
CA PHE A 307 -9.83 0.22 1.72
C PHE A 307 -10.07 -0.01 0.23
N GLY A 308 -11.32 -0.06 -0.23
CA GLY A 308 -11.63 -0.19 -1.65
C GLY A 308 -11.14 1.02 -2.44
N LEU A 309 -10.19 0.79 -3.35
CA LEU A 309 -9.53 1.85 -4.11
C LEU A 309 -10.51 2.59 -5.01
N GLU A 310 -11.55 1.94 -5.49
CA GLU A 310 -12.62 2.52 -6.28
C GLU A 310 -13.29 3.68 -5.54
N ASN A 311 -13.59 3.49 -4.25
CA ASN A 311 -14.18 4.53 -3.40
C ASN A 311 -13.18 5.64 -3.09
N ILE A 312 -11.93 5.28 -2.76
CA ILE A 312 -10.87 6.26 -2.45
C ILE A 312 -10.61 7.15 -3.65
N LEU A 313 -10.49 6.60 -4.86
CA LEU A 313 -10.26 7.40 -6.05
C LEU A 313 -11.46 8.29 -6.40
N ALA A 314 -12.67 7.76 -6.35
CA ALA A 314 -13.87 8.51 -6.71
C ALA A 314 -14.19 9.65 -5.73
N TYR A 315 -13.99 9.43 -4.43
CA TYR A 315 -14.49 10.35 -3.39
C TYR A 315 -13.40 11.14 -2.66
N GLU A 316 -12.14 10.69 -2.70
CA GLU A 316 -11.04 11.40 -2.03
C GLU A 316 -10.01 11.94 -3.03
N TYR A 317 -9.56 11.14 -4.00
CA TYR A 317 -8.49 11.52 -4.92
C TYR A 317 -8.96 12.48 -6.02
N ILE A 318 -9.98 12.11 -6.80
CA ILE A 318 -10.48 12.94 -7.92
C ILE A 318 -10.92 14.33 -7.47
N PRO A 319 -11.67 14.52 -6.37
CA PRO A 319 -12.03 15.86 -5.90
C PRO A 319 -10.82 16.76 -5.62
N LYS A 320 -9.72 16.21 -5.11
CA LYS A 320 -8.47 16.95 -4.89
C LYS A 320 -7.76 17.31 -6.18
N LEU A 321 -7.91 16.49 -7.23
CA LEU A 321 -7.35 16.84 -8.55
C LEU A 321 -8.10 18.01 -9.18
N GLN A 322 -9.38 18.16 -8.90
CA GLN A 322 -10.28 19.19 -9.47
C GLN A 322 -10.27 20.50 -8.70
N SER A 323 -9.83 20.51 -7.44
CA SER A 323 -9.61 21.72 -6.63
C SER A 323 -8.36 22.49 -7.07
#